data_11f25cfae0ad89e67ca351053aa35b01
#
_entry.id   11f25cfae0ad89e67ca351053aa35b01
#
_cell.length_a   1.000
_cell.length_b   1.000
_cell.length_c   1.000
_cell.angle_alpha   90.00
_cell.angle_beta   90.00
_cell.angle_gamma   90.00
#
_symmetry.space_group_name_H-M   'P 1'
#
loop_
_entity.id
_entity.type
_entity.pdbx_description
1 polymer ?
#
loop_
_entity_poly.entity_id
_entity_poly.type
_entity_poly.pdbx_seq_one_letter_code
_entity_poly.pdbx_strand_id
1 'polypeptide(L)'
;FALAFYLIEKMRYYDDFVKSGEYAEWPCFSHFANVFHELAGKTWGIVGLGNIGRGVAKIAADFGCNVIYYSASGHSYDVPYERYELDEFLKKSDIVSIHAPLNKYTENLFNYETLKKMKSSAVLLNLGRGPIVNDADLVKALNEGVIAAAGLDVITTEPVAKDNPLLTIKDSNKLIVTPHVAWATYEARTRLMDEIYLNIKAF
;
A
#
# COMPACT_ATOMS: atom_id res chain seq x y z
N PHE A 1 4.95 5.81 0.10
CA PHE A 1 5.97 5.53 1.12
C PHE A 1 5.45 5.80 2.53
N ALA A 2 4.76 6.94 2.81
CA ALA A 2 4.26 7.25 4.15
C ALA A 2 3.44 6.10 4.77
N LEU A 3 2.48 5.53 4.01
CA LEU A 3 1.70 4.36 4.47
C LEU A 3 2.59 3.14 4.74
N ALA A 4 3.59 2.91 3.88
CA ALA A 4 4.53 1.80 4.07
C ALA A 4 5.31 1.93 5.37
N PHE A 5 5.97 3.06 5.61
CA PHE A 5 6.74 3.30 6.84
C PHE A 5 5.85 3.25 8.08
N TYR A 6 4.67 3.88 8.03
CA TYR A 6 3.72 3.85 9.13
C TYR A 6 3.41 2.42 9.60
N LEU A 7 3.21 1.49 8.65
CA LEU A 7 2.86 0.10 8.93
C LEU A 7 4.09 -0.75 9.31
N ILE A 8 5.19 -0.61 8.56
CA ILE A 8 6.40 -1.42 8.74
C ILE A 8 7.06 -1.09 10.08
N GLU A 9 7.24 0.19 10.39
CA GLU A 9 7.89 0.67 11.61
C GLU A 9 6.95 0.72 12.83
N LYS A 10 5.69 0.27 12.69
CA LYS A 10 4.71 0.27 13.79
C LYS A 10 4.51 1.65 14.45
N MET A 11 4.53 2.70 13.62
CA MET A 11 4.55 4.09 14.09
C MET A 11 3.40 4.40 15.05
N ARG A 12 2.18 3.92 14.75
CA ARG A 12 1.02 4.09 15.65
C ARG A 12 1.24 3.49 17.01
N TYR A 13 1.71 2.24 17.06
CA TYR A 13 1.95 1.55 18.32
C TYR A 13 2.94 2.31 19.21
N TYR A 14 4.06 2.76 18.64
CA TYR A 14 5.09 3.47 19.41
C TYR A 14 4.62 4.86 19.82
N ASP A 15 3.87 5.58 18.99
CA ASP A 15 3.28 6.87 19.34
C ASP A 15 2.26 6.73 20.48
N ASP A 16 1.36 5.73 20.39
CA ASP A 16 0.37 5.43 21.43
C ASP A 16 1.06 5.02 22.74
N PHE A 17 2.12 4.20 22.69
CA PHE A 17 2.91 3.79 23.87
C PHE A 17 3.53 4.98 24.61
N VAL A 18 4.08 5.94 23.87
CA VAL A 18 4.62 7.15 24.49
C VAL A 18 3.51 8.03 25.08
N LYS A 19 2.41 8.23 24.34
CA LYS A 19 1.31 9.12 24.74
C LYS A 19 0.43 8.55 25.86
N SER A 20 0.39 7.23 26.03
CA SER A 20 -0.28 6.59 27.18
C SER A 20 0.43 6.88 28.51
N GLY A 21 1.68 7.33 28.47
CA GLY A 21 2.52 7.53 29.66
C GLY A 21 3.33 6.30 30.05
N GLU A 22 3.10 5.14 29.44
CA GLU A 22 3.84 3.90 29.74
C GLU A 22 5.34 4.05 29.53
N TYR A 23 5.76 4.87 28.57
CA TYR A 23 7.18 5.14 28.34
C TYR A 23 7.84 5.90 29.49
N ALA A 24 7.12 6.73 30.24
CA ALA A 24 7.65 7.46 31.39
C ALA A 24 8.08 6.52 32.54
N GLU A 25 7.43 5.37 32.67
CA GLU A 25 7.74 4.32 33.65
C GLU A 25 8.64 3.21 33.08
N TRP A 26 9.06 3.34 31.81
CA TRP A 26 9.85 2.33 31.13
C TRP A 26 11.30 2.34 31.61
N PRO A 27 11.90 1.19 31.96
CA PRO A 27 13.23 1.14 32.61
C PRO A 27 14.39 1.41 31.63
N CYS A 28 14.13 1.61 30.36
CA CYS A 28 15.14 1.68 29.31
C CYS A 28 14.86 2.84 28.35
N PHE A 29 15.89 3.41 27.72
CA PHE A 29 15.70 4.47 26.71
C PHE A 29 15.09 3.99 25.39
N SER A 30 15.00 2.68 25.16
CA SER A 30 14.42 2.07 23.98
C SER A 30 13.39 1.02 24.35
N HIS A 31 12.38 0.86 23.48
CA HIS A 31 11.31 -0.13 23.61
C HIS A 31 11.27 -1.06 22.37
N PHE A 32 11.62 -2.33 22.56
CA PHE A 32 11.78 -3.32 21.49
C PHE A 32 10.62 -4.34 21.42
N ALA A 33 9.39 -3.94 21.73
CA ALA A 33 8.24 -4.86 21.73
C ALA A 33 7.89 -5.39 20.36
N ASN A 34 8.13 -4.62 19.31
CA ASN A 34 7.86 -5.03 17.94
C ASN A 34 9.15 -5.14 17.13
N VAL A 35 9.30 -6.26 16.44
CA VAL A 35 10.38 -6.43 15.45
C VAL A 35 9.94 -5.81 14.14
N PHE A 36 10.77 -4.95 13.60
CA PHE A 36 10.64 -4.42 12.23
C PHE A 36 12.00 -4.42 11.55
N HIS A 37 12.00 -4.27 10.22
CA HIS A 37 13.18 -4.45 9.39
C HIS A 37 13.38 -3.26 8.48
N GLU A 38 14.62 -3.01 8.11
CA GLU A 38 14.98 -2.05 7.06
C GLU A 38 14.33 -2.44 5.72
N LEU A 39 14.16 -1.45 4.84
CA LEU A 39 13.70 -1.68 3.47
C LEU A 39 14.80 -2.27 2.58
N ALA A 40 16.06 -2.00 2.89
CA ALA A 40 17.19 -2.52 2.13
C ALA A 40 17.16 -4.05 2.04
N GLY A 41 17.27 -4.58 0.82
CA GLY A 41 17.18 -6.01 0.52
C GLY A 41 15.77 -6.60 0.49
N LYS A 42 14.72 -5.85 0.87
CA LYS A 42 13.33 -6.29 0.71
C LYS A 42 12.90 -6.22 -0.75
N THR A 43 11.94 -7.04 -1.13
CA THR A 43 11.36 -7.01 -2.48
C THR A 43 10.12 -6.13 -2.50
N TRP A 44 10.19 -5.05 -3.26
CA TRP A 44 9.06 -4.15 -3.51
C TRP A 44 8.39 -4.50 -4.84
N GLY A 45 7.20 -5.07 -4.77
CA GLY A 45 6.38 -5.42 -5.91
C GLY A 45 5.47 -4.26 -6.34
N ILE A 46 5.52 -3.91 -7.62
CA ILE A 46 4.71 -2.85 -8.22
C ILE A 46 3.63 -3.48 -9.11
N VAL A 47 2.36 -3.24 -8.79
CA VAL A 47 1.24 -3.61 -9.67
C VAL A 47 0.90 -2.40 -10.55
N GLY A 48 1.26 -2.49 -11.83
CA GLY A 48 1.08 -1.39 -12.79
C GLY A 48 2.28 -0.43 -12.85
N LEU A 49 3.17 -0.65 -13.82
CA LEU A 49 4.41 0.13 -13.98
C LEU A 49 4.22 1.30 -14.98
N GLY A 50 3.16 2.09 -14.80
CA GLY A 50 2.93 3.37 -15.48
C GLY A 50 3.79 4.51 -14.90
N ASN A 51 3.45 5.76 -15.17
CA ASN A 51 4.23 6.91 -14.70
C ASN A 51 4.40 6.92 -13.18
N ILE A 52 3.32 6.69 -12.42
CA ILE A 52 3.37 6.66 -10.95
C ILE A 52 4.17 5.45 -10.47
N GLY A 53 3.88 4.26 -11.00
CA GLY A 53 4.59 3.03 -10.62
C GLY A 53 6.09 3.11 -10.85
N ARG A 54 6.56 3.72 -11.96
CA ARG A 54 7.99 3.95 -12.23
C ARG A 54 8.61 4.92 -11.22
N GLY A 55 7.89 5.98 -10.83
CA GLY A 55 8.36 6.89 -9.79
C GLY A 55 8.55 6.17 -8.45
N VAL A 56 7.58 5.34 -8.06
CA VAL A 56 7.67 4.52 -6.85
C VAL A 56 8.80 3.49 -6.96
N ALA A 57 8.94 2.81 -8.11
CA ALA A 57 10.00 1.85 -8.35
C ALA A 57 11.40 2.46 -8.14
N LYS A 58 11.63 3.67 -8.70
CA LYS A 58 12.89 4.38 -8.55
C LYS A 58 13.19 4.68 -7.07
N ILE A 59 12.22 5.24 -6.34
CA ILE A 59 12.43 5.59 -4.93
C ILE A 59 12.62 4.32 -4.08
N ALA A 60 11.89 3.23 -4.35
CA ALA A 60 12.09 1.95 -3.66
C ALA A 60 13.50 1.39 -3.89
N ALA A 61 14.02 1.48 -5.12
CA ALA A 61 15.40 1.10 -5.44
C ALA A 61 16.43 1.99 -4.72
N ASP A 62 16.18 3.30 -4.61
CA ASP A 62 17.02 4.23 -3.86
C ASP A 62 17.06 3.92 -2.35
N PHE A 63 16.01 3.27 -1.79
CA PHE A 63 15.99 2.69 -0.44
C PHE A 63 16.66 1.31 -0.35
N GLY A 64 17.26 0.82 -1.44
CA GLY A 64 17.93 -0.48 -1.47
C GLY A 64 17.00 -1.68 -1.64
N CYS A 65 15.75 -1.47 -2.05
CA CYS A 65 14.82 -2.57 -2.34
C CYS A 65 15.16 -3.27 -3.67
N ASN A 66 14.90 -4.57 -3.74
CA ASN A 66 14.78 -5.30 -4.99
C ASN A 66 13.41 -5.00 -5.60
N VAL A 67 13.37 -4.30 -6.74
CA VAL A 67 12.10 -3.94 -7.37
C VAL A 67 11.70 -4.94 -8.44
N ILE A 68 10.47 -5.44 -8.34
CA ILE A 68 9.84 -6.30 -9.35
C ILE A 68 8.46 -5.73 -9.72
N TYR A 69 7.90 -6.14 -10.86
CA TYR A 69 6.56 -5.67 -11.21
C TYR A 69 5.66 -6.75 -11.83
N TYR A 70 4.36 -6.54 -11.69
CA TYR A 70 3.31 -7.25 -12.37
C TYR A 70 2.50 -6.30 -13.27
N SER A 71 2.17 -6.78 -14.47
CA SER A 71 1.33 -6.06 -15.44
C SER A 71 0.10 -6.89 -15.78
N ALA A 72 -1.07 -6.47 -15.33
CA ALA A 72 -2.34 -7.15 -15.61
C ALA A 72 -2.71 -7.18 -17.11
N SER A 73 -2.17 -6.25 -17.92
CA SER A 73 -2.30 -6.25 -19.37
C SER A 73 -1.27 -7.13 -20.09
N GLY A 74 -0.34 -7.74 -19.36
CA GLY A 74 0.76 -8.52 -19.93
C GLY A 74 1.88 -7.68 -20.55
N HIS A 75 1.78 -6.35 -20.52
CA HIS A 75 2.77 -5.47 -21.14
C HIS A 75 4.12 -5.55 -20.40
N SER A 76 5.20 -5.71 -21.16
CA SER A 76 6.58 -5.60 -20.68
C SER A 76 7.14 -4.23 -21.03
N TYR A 77 7.86 -3.64 -20.07
CA TYR A 77 8.48 -2.34 -20.22
C TYR A 77 10.00 -2.48 -20.36
N ASP A 78 10.62 -1.58 -21.11
CA ASP A 78 12.08 -1.44 -21.16
C ASP A 78 12.53 -0.67 -19.90
N VAL A 79 12.80 -1.41 -18.85
CA VAL A 79 13.17 -0.92 -17.52
C VAL A 79 14.08 -1.92 -16.82
N PRO A 80 14.91 -1.50 -15.84
CA PRO A 80 15.83 -2.41 -15.13
C PRO A 80 15.14 -3.30 -14.09
N TYR A 81 13.81 -3.44 -14.12
CA TYR A 81 13.02 -4.20 -13.17
C TYR A 81 12.43 -5.45 -13.84
N GLU A 82 12.46 -6.58 -13.14
CA GLU A 82 11.98 -7.84 -13.67
C GLU A 82 10.45 -7.95 -13.54
N ARG A 83 9.81 -8.38 -14.66
CA ARG A 83 8.38 -8.69 -14.70
C ARG A 83 8.15 -10.13 -14.27
N TYR A 84 7.17 -10.34 -13.41
CA TYR A 84 6.69 -11.67 -13.01
C TYR A 84 5.20 -11.84 -13.32
N GLU A 85 4.78 -13.10 -13.51
CA GLU A 85 3.37 -13.45 -13.46
C GLU A 85 2.85 -13.38 -12.02
N LEU A 86 1.53 -13.19 -11.85
CA LEU A 86 0.92 -12.82 -10.57
C LEU A 86 1.36 -13.69 -9.39
N ASP A 87 1.31 -15.01 -9.55
CA ASP A 87 1.59 -15.94 -8.45
C ASP A 87 3.04 -15.84 -7.95
N GLU A 88 4.00 -15.79 -8.85
CA GLU A 88 5.42 -15.64 -8.49
C GLU A 88 5.72 -14.22 -7.98
N PHE A 89 5.07 -13.20 -8.56
CA PHE A 89 5.14 -11.83 -8.08
C PHE A 89 4.71 -11.72 -6.61
N LEU A 90 3.57 -12.31 -6.25
CA LEU A 90 3.03 -12.28 -4.89
C LEU A 90 3.92 -13.03 -3.89
N LYS A 91 4.41 -14.22 -4.25
CA LYS A 91 5.32 -15.00 -3.40
C LYS A 91 6.65 -14.30 -3.11
N LYS A 92 7.17 -13.53 -4.07
CA LYS A 92 8.46 -12.84 -3.93
C LYS A 92 8.35 -11.54 -3.15
N SER A 93 7.23 -10.86 -3.22
CA SER A 93 7.06 -9.50 -2.69
C SER A 93 6.95 -9.46 -1.16
N ASP A 94 7.73 -8.59 -0.53
CA ASP A 94 7.60 -8.21 0.88
C ASP A 94 6.62 -7.03 1.03
N ILE A 95 6.61 -6.14 0.03
CA ILE A 95 5.69 -5.01 -0.07
C ILE A 95 5.07 -5.07 -1.46
N VAL A 96 3.76 -4.94 -1.54
CA VAL A 96 3.03 -4.82 -2.82
C VAL A 96 2.35 -3.47 -2.85
N SER A 97 2.65 -2.65 -3.86
CA SER A 97 1.98 -1.37 -4.07
C SER A 97 1.25 -1.33 -5.41
N ILE A 98 -0.03 -0.91 -5.37
CA ILE A 98 -0.93 -0.93 -6.51
C ILE A 98 -1.02 0.48 -7.11
N HIS A 99 -0.65 0.59 -8.41
CA HIS A 99 -0.70 1.79 -9.23
C HIS A 99 -1.37 1.53 -10.59
N ALA A 100 -2.09 0.40 -10.69
CA ALA A 100 -2.83 0.02 -11.89
C ALA A 100 -4.20 0.73 -11.95
N PRO A 101 -4.73 1.00 -13.15
CA PRO A 101 -6.11 1.45 -13.31
C PRO A 101 -7.09 0.31 -13.00
N LEU A 102 -8.31 0.66 -12.58
CA LEU A 102 -9.42 -0.29 -12.46
C LEU A 102 -9.94 -0.66 -13.85
N ASN A 103 -9.97 -1.94 -14.13
CA ASN A 103 -10.55 -2.53 -15.34
C ASN A 103 -10.86 -4.01 -15.10
N LYS A 104 -11.39 -4.72 -16.10
CA LYS A 104 -11.76 -6.14 -16.01
C LYS A 104 -10.62 -7.09 -15.61
N TYR A 105 -9.36 -6.69 -15.71
CA TYR A 105 -8.19 -7.51 -15.34
C TYR A 105 -7.66 -7.19 -13.93
N THR A 106 -8.09 -6.06 -13.36
CA THR A 106 -7.62 -5.60 -12.05
C THR A 106 -8.71 -5.55 -11.00
N GLU A 107 -9.98 -5.56 -11.39
CA GLU A 107 -11.11 -5.64 -10.48
C GLU A 107 -11.04 -6.94 -9.66
N ASN A 108 -11.17 -6.82 -8.33
CA ASN A 108 -11.09 -7.94 -7.39
C ASN A 108 -9.81 -8.80 -7.53
N LEU A 109 -8.72 -8.19 -8.03
CA LEU A 109 -7.43 -8.86 -8.19
C LEU A 109 -6.87 -9.33 -6.85
N PHE A 110 -7.04 -8.53 -5.80
CA PHE A 110 -6.65 -8.88 -4.43
C PHE A 110 -7.89 -9.33 -3.64
N ASN A 111 -8.26 -10.58 -3.83
CA ASN A 111 -9.23 -11.31 -3.02
C ASN A 111 -8.51 -12.24 -2.05
N TYR A 112 -9.26 -12.97 -1.20
CA TYR A 112 -8.68 -13.86 -0.20
C TYR A 112 -7.73 -14.90 -0.78
N GLU A 113 -8.04 -15.48 -1.96
CA GLU A 113 -7.21 -16.51 -2.59
C GLU A 113 -5.87 -15.95 -3.12
N THR A 114 -5.87 -14.72 -3.63
CA THR A 114 -4.63 -14.06 -4.06
C THR A 114 -3.82 -13.56 -2.87
N LEU A 115 -4.47 -13.05 -1.82
CA LEU A 115 -3.82 -12.65 -0.57
C LEU A 115 -3.08 -13.81 0.10
N LYS A 116 -3.63 -15.03 0.07
CA LYS A 116 -2.97 -16.24 0.58
C LYS A 116 -1.66 -16.61 -0.14
N LYS A 117 -1.45 -16.09 -1.33
CA LYS A 117 -0.21 -16.33 -2.09
C LYS A 117 0.92 -15.37 -1.68
N MET A 118 0.60 -14.30 -0.96
CA MET A 118 1.58 -13.37 -0.42
C MET A 118 2.31 -13.98 0.78
N LYS A 119 3.45 -13.39 1.15
CA LYS A 119 4.14 -13.72 2.40
C LYS A 119 3.28 -13.30 3.59
N SER A 120 3.27 -14.06 4.67
CA SER A 120 2.57 -13.68 5.91
C SER A 120 3.12 -12.39 6.54
N SER A 121 4.36 -12.04 6.21
CA SER A 121 5.01 -10.77 6.59
C SER A 121 4.75 -9.62 5.62
N ALA A 122 4.03 -9.87 4.50
CA ALA A 122 3.86 -8.88 3.45
C ALA A 122 2.94 -7.73 3.84
N VAL A 123 3.21 -6.56 3.26
CA VAL A 123 2.39 -5.35 3.37
C VAL A 123 1.76 -5.04 2.02
N LEU A 124 0.45 -4.86 1.98
CA LEU A 124 -0.30 -4.44 0.79
C LEU A 124 -0.63 -2.95 0.85
N LEU A 125 -0.35 -2.22 -0.23
CA LEU A 125 -0.65 -0.78 -0.36
C LEU A 125 -1.53 -0.55 -1.58
N ASN A 126 -2.73 0.01 -1.39
CA ASN A 126 -3.60 0.37 -2.52
C ASN A 126 -3.70 1.90 -2.66
N LEU A 127 -3.06 2.41 -3.72
CA LEU A 127 -3.10 3.80 -4.14
C LEU A 127 -3.64 3.94 -5.58
N GLY A 128 -4.24 2.86 -6.09
CA GLY A 128 -4.84 2.80 -7.42
C GLY A 128 -6.33 3.12 -7.38
N ARG A 129 -7.16 2.08 -7.22
CA ARG A 129 -8.63 2.19 -7.10
C ARG A 129 -9.14 1.14 -6.11
N GLY A 130 -10.15 1.50 -5.33
CA GLY A 130 -10.71 0.65 -4.26
C GLY A 130 -11.07 -0.76 -4.71
N PRO A 131 -11.91 -0.94 -5.76
CA PRO A 131 -12.36 -2.27 -6.18
C PRO A 131 -11.27 -3.22 -6.71
N ILE A 132 -10.01 -2.80 -6.77
CA ILE A 132 -8.88 -3.71 -7.05
C ILE A 132 -8.65 -4.67 -5.87
N VAL A 133 -8.99 -4.25 -4.66
CA VAL A 133 -8.90 -5.03 -3.42
C VAL A 133 -10.31 -5.30 -2.91
N ASN A 134 -10.62 -6.53 -2.55
CA ASN A 134 -11.86 -6.87 -1.89
C ASN A 134 -11.79 -6.52 -0.40
N ASP A 135 -12.60 -5.57 0.05
CA ASP A 135 -12.57 -5.06 1.42
C ASP A 135 -12.82 -6.16 2.47
N ALA A 136 -13.81 -7.05 2.23
CA ALA A 136 -14.16 -8.12 3.17
C ALA A 136 -13.07 -9.20 3.25
N ASP A 137 -12.53 -9.58 2.12
CA ASP A 137 -11.44 -10.55 2.01
C ASP A 137 -10.16 -10.01 2.64
N LEU A 138 -9.88 -8.72 2.48
CA LEU A 138 -8.74 -8.06 3.12
C LEU A 138 -8.87 -8.08 4.64
N VAL A 139 -10.02 -7.70 5.19
CA VAL A 139 -10.27 -7.74 6.64
C VAL A 139 -10.11 -9.15 7.18
N LYS A 140 -10.67 -10.15 6.48
CA LYS A 140 -10.49 -11.56 6.82
C LYS A 140 -9.01 -11.94 6.85
N ALA A 141 -8.27 -11.63 5.79
CA ALA A 141 -6.85 -11.95 5.67
C ALA A 141 -5.99 -11.30 6.77
N LEU A 142 -6.26 -10.04 7.12
CA LEU A 142 -5.57 -9.32 8.19
C LEU A 142 -5.89 -9.91 9.58
N ASN A 143 -7.17 -10.23 9.84
CA ASN A 143 -7.60 -10.80 11.12
C ASN A 143 -7.05 -12.22 11.33
N GLU A 144 -6.87 -13.00 10.26
CA GLU A 144 -6.32 -14.35 10.29
C GLU A 144 -4.78 -14.36 10.20
N GLY A 145 -4.13 -13.21 9.96
CA GLY A 145 -2.68 -13.12 9.84
C GLY A 145 -2.13 -13.69 8.53
N VAL A 146 -2.95 -13.75 7.48
CA VAL A 146 -2.55 -14.19 6.14
C VAL A 146 -1.51 -13.24 5.53
N ILE A 147 -1.68 -11.92 5.78
CA ILE A 147 -0.68 -10.89 5.51
C ILE A 147 -0.47 -10.03 6.76
N ALA A 148 0.65 -9.32 6.84
CA ALA A 148 1.00 -8.56 8.04
C ALA A 148 0.18 -7.28 8.22
N ALA A 149 0.00 -6.52 7.15
CA ALA A 149 -0.67 -5.21 7.21
C ALA A 149 -1.15 -4.73 5.83
N ALA A 150 -2.04 -3.74 5.83
CA ALA A 150 -2.47 -3.05 4.62
C ALA A 150 -2.61 -1.54 4.82
N GLY A 151 -2.27 -0.76 3.78
CA GLY A 151 -2.47 0.68 3.69
C GLY A 151 -3.31 1.03 2.48
N LEU A 152 -4.45 1.67 2.68
CA LEU A 152 -5.40 2.01 1.64
C LEU A 152 -5.60 3.52 1.59
N ASP A 153 -5.33 4.13 0.44
CA ASP A 153 -5.76 5.51 0.18
C ASP A 153 -7.11 5.55 -0.57
N VAL A 154 -7.52 4.39 -1.09
CA VAL A 154 -8.76 4.18 -1.85
C VAL A 154 -9.47 2.93 -1.36
N ILE A 155 -10.80 2.97 -1.34
CA ILE A 155 -11.68 1.88 -0.89
C ILE A 155 -12.81 1.65 -1.89
N THR A 156 -13.51 0.52 -1.77
CA THR A 156 -14.54 0.11 -2.74
C THR A 156 -15.65 1.14 -2.92
N THR A 157 -16.07 1.80 -1.85
CA THR A 157 -17.09 2.87 -1.89
C THR A 157 -16.58 4.11 -1.17
N GLU A 158 -16.50 5.22 -1.86
CA GLU A 158 -16.04 6.51 -1.34
C GLU A 158 -17.14 7.58 -1.41
N PRO A 159 -17.49 8.24 -0.28
CA PRO A 159 -16.99 8.04 1.09
C PRO A 159 -17.33 6.65 1.65
N VAL A 160 -16.57 6.23 2.70
CA VAL A 160 -16.75 4.93 3.32
C VAL A 160 -18.20 4.70 3.79
N ALA A 161 -18.78 3.56 3.43
CA ALA A 161 -20.09 3.17 3.92
C ALA A 161 -20.03 2.78 5.41
N LYS A 162 -21.09 3.07 6.18
CA LYS A 162 -21.12 2.80 7.64
C LYS A 162 -20.97 1.32 8.00
N ASP A 163 -21.34 0.44 7.10
CA ASP A 163 -21.27 -1.02 7.21
C ASP A 163 -20.07 -1.62 6.48
N ASN A 164 -19.13 -0.79 6.03
CA ASN A 164 -17.93 -1.29 5.33
C ASN A 164 -17.13 -2.22 6.24
N PRO A 165 -16.76 -3.43 5.78
CA PRO A 165 -15.97 -4.40 6.56
C PRO A 165 -14.67 -3.85 7.13
N LEU A 166 -14.02 -2.91 6.46
CA LEU A 166 -12.75 -2.30 6.92
C LEU A 166 -12.89 -1.65 8.31
N LEU A 167 -14.09 -1.20 8.68
CA LEU A 167 -14.38 -0.62 10.01
C LEU A 167 -14.44 -1.67 11.12
N THR A 168 -14.43 -2.97 10.79
CA THR A 168 -14.53 -4.08 11.74
C THR A 168 -13.19 -4.78 12.01
N ILE A 169 -12.08 -4.20 11.58
CA ILE A 169 -10.74 -4.75 11.83
C ILE A 169 -10.47 -4.90 13.32
N LYS A 170 -10.00 -6.08 13.75
CA LYS A 170 -9.75 -6.37 15.17
C LYS A 170 -8.51 -5.65 15.71
N ASP A 171 -7.45 -5.60 14.91
CA ASP A 171 -6.20 -4.94 15.26
C ASP A 171 -5.96 -3.76 14.30
N SER A 172 -6.27 -2.56 14.79
CA SER A 172 -6.13 -1.34 14.00
C SER A 172 -4.68 -0.98 13.63
N ASN A 173 -3.66 -1.62 14.24
CA ASN A 173 -2.26 -1.45 13.85
C ASN A 173 -1.92 -2.16 12.54
N LYS A 174 -2.78 -3.07 12.08
CA LYS A 174 -2.60 -3.79 10.81
C LYS A 174 -3.22 -3.08 9.60
N LEU A 175 -4.03 -2.04 9.82
CA LEU A 175 -4.73 -1.35 8.74
C LEU A 175 -4.67 0.17 8.93
N ILE A 176 -4.21 0.88 7.90
CA ILE A 176 -4.39 2.32 7.80
C ILE A 176 -5.22 2.63 6.55
N VAL A 177 -6.23 3.50 6.70
CA VAL A 177 -7.05 3.99 5.60
C VAL A 177 -6.98 5.52 5.60
N THR A 178 -6.67 6.09 4.45
CA THR A 178 -6.68 7.54 4.21
C THR A 178 -7.76 7.90 3.18
N PRO A 179 -8.42 9.07 3.29
CA PRO A 179 -9.61 9.38 2.49
C PRO A 179 -9.26 9.95 1.11
N HIS A 180 -8.55 9.15 0.28
CA HIS A 180 -8.17 9.44 -1.10
C HIS A 180 -7.37 10.75 -1.23
N VAL A 181 -6.33 10.89 -0.41
CA VAL A 181 -5.51 12.11 -0.31
C VAL A 181 -4.06 11.97 -0.79
N ALA A 182 -3.65 10.79 -1.29
CA ALA A 182 -2.28 10.56 -1.75
C ALA A 182 -1.85 11.50 -2.91
N TRP A 183 -2.81 12.07 -3.63
CA TRP A 183 -2.60 13.07 -4.69
C TRP A 183 -2.74 14.52 -4.22
N ALA A 184 -3.27 14.78 -3.01
CA ALA A 184 -3.93 16.03 -2.63
C ALA A 184 -2.98 17.07 -1.99
N THR A 185 -1.67 17.03 -2.27
CA THR A 185 -0.78 18.10 -1.80
C THR A 185 -1.18 19.43 -2.42
N TYR A 186 -0.88 20.53 -1.72
CA TYR A 186 -1.19 21.89 -2.20
C TYR A 186 -0.67 22.11 -3.63
N GLU A 187 0.58 21.75 -3.88
CA GLU A 187 1.24 21.93 -5.18
C GLU A 187 0.63 21.04 -6.28
N ALA A 188 0.23 19.79 -5.96
CA ALA A 188 -0.43 18.91 -6.92
C ALA A 188 -1.82 19.45 -7.30
N ARG A 189 -2.58 19.94 -6.32
CA ARG A 189 -3.89 20.57 -6.58
C ARG A 189 -3.77 21.86 -7.38
N THR A 190 -2.75 22.69 -7.11
CA THR A 190 -2.48 23.91 -7.89
C THR A 190 -2.20 23.56 -9.35
N ARG A 191 -1.26 22.62 -9.60
CA ARG A 191 -0.98 22.17 -10.97
C ARG A 191 -2.23 21.61 -11.68
N LEU A 192 -3.06 20.84 -10.97
CA LEU A 192 -4.31 20.32 -11.55
C LEU A 192 -5.25 21.46 -11.98
N MET A 193 -5.38 22.50 -11.17
CA MET A 193 -6.23 23.66 -11.51
C MET A 193 -5.67 24.44 -12.69
N ASP A 194 -4.34 24.61 -12.77
CA ASP A 194 -3.67 25.23 -13.90
C ASP A 194 -3.92 24.46 -15.21
N GLU A 195 -3.79 23.13 -15.17
CA GLU A 195 -4.07 22.26 -16.34
C GLU A 195 -5.54 22.32 -16.77
N ILE A 196 -6.48 22.31 -15.81
CA ILE A 196 -7.91 22.46 -16.10
C ILE A 196 -8.17 23.82 -16.79
N TYR A 197 -7.60 24.91 -16.27
CA TYR A 197 -7.72 26.22 -16.86
C TYR A 197 -7.18 26.28 -18.29
N LEU A 198 -5.99 25.70 -18.53
CA LEU A 198 -5.37 25.66 -19.86
C LEU A 198 -6.23 24.84 -20.84
N ASN A 199 -6.79 23.71 -20.41
CA ASN A 199 -7.67 22.89 -21.23
C ASN A 199 -8.97 23.61 -21.60
N ILE A 200 -9.61 24.31 -20.66
CA ILE A 200 -10.82 25.12 -20.94
C ILE A 200 -10.50 26.24 -21.92
N LYS A 201 -9.33 26.89 -21.78
CA LYS A 201 -8.92 28.00 -22.66
C LYS A 201 -8.60 27.52 -24.09
N ALA A 202 -8.15 26.28 -24.24
CA ALA A 202 -7.83 25.66 -25.54
C ALA A 202 -9.06 25.13 -26.28
N PHE A 203 -10.20 24.93 -25.59
CA PHE A 203 -11.47 24.45 -26.15
C PHE A 203 -12.30 25.63 -26.68
#